data_9d4645b8c9edb78906d407d998c78fff
#
_entry.id   9d4645b8c9edb78906d407d998c78fff
#
_cell.length_a   1.000
_cell.length_b   1.000
_cell.length_c   1.000
_cell.angle_alpha   90.00
_cell.angle_beta   90.00
_cell.angle_gamma   90.00
#
_symmetry.space_group_name_H-M   'P 1'
#
loop_
_entity.id
_entity.type
_entity.pdbx_description
1 polymer ?
#
loop_
_entity_poly.entity_id
_entity_poly.type
_entity_poly.pdbx_seq_one_letter_code
_entity_poly.pdbx_strand_id
1 'polypeptide(L)'
;MSNKNLNVFKMCAYSPWSYWPNWWSNIKQFFRHFKWAWQRAIKGYCDYDCFALDDYYLKLLPATLLSLAENSHGYPDKYGAFENWQTKIREIATMLEEADKIDPIMDSTSKNFEEVEDLQKAKDILLKRGFDLLCEDFWHLWD
;
A
#
# COMPACT_ATOMS: atom_id res chain seq x y z
N MET A 1 -2.52 -10.09 -17.51
CA MET A 1 -2.66 -8.75 -16.92
C MET A 1 -3.66 -8.89 -15.77
N SER A 2 -3.16 -8.89 -14.54
CA SER A 2 -4.03 -9.08 -13.36
C SER A 2 -4.52 -7.71 -12.92
N ASN A 3 -5.78 -7.44 -13.20
CA ASN A 3 -6.48 -6.27 -12.68
C ASN A 3 -6.57 -6.43 -11.16
N LYS A 4 -5.54 -5.93 -10.42
CA LYS A 4 -5.56 -5.84 -8.97
C LYS A 4 -6.54 -4.72 -8.59
N ASN A 5 -7.84 -4.97 -8.77
CA ASN A 5 -8.85 -4.10 -8.20
C ASN A 5 -8.55 -3.95 -6.71
N LEU A 6 -8.33 -2.71 -6.30
CA LEU A 6 -8.20 -2.33 -4.90
C LEU A 6 -9.48 -2.80 -4.20
N ASN A 7 -9.44 -4.01 -3.65
CA ASN A 7 -10.58 -4.53 -2.94
C ASN A 7 -10.54 -3.92 -1.53
N VAL A 8 -11.38 -2.91 -1.31
CA VAL A 8 -11.51 -2.20 -0.03
C VAL A 8 -11.66 -3.18 1.15
N PHE A 9 -12.21 -4.37 0.91
CA PHE A 9 -12.31 -5.44 1.89
C PHE A 9 -10.99 -6.19 2.13
N LYS A 10 -10.07 -6.24 1.15
CA LYS A 10 -8.74 -6.84 1.33
C LYS A 10 -7.77 -5.94 2.08
N MET A 11 -8.02 -4.63 2.14
CA MET A 11 -7.26 -3.69 2.96
C MET A 11 -7.57 -3.85 4.46
N CYS A 12 -8.63 -4.54 4.82
CA CYS A 12 -8.90 -4.94 6.20
C CYS A 12 -8.13 -6.25 6.46
N ALA A 13 -7.01 -6.19 7.16
CA ALA A 13 -6.09 -7.30 7.40
C ALA A 13 -6.67 -8.48 8.24
N TYR A 14 -7.94 -8.51 8.52
CA TYR A 14 -8.60 -9.58 9.27
C TYR A 14 -9.61 -10.33 8.40
N SER A 15 -9.30 -11.59 8.08
CA SER A 15 -10.27 -12.52 7.54
C SER A 15 -11.32 -12.84 8.62
N PRO A 16 -12.62 -12.60 8.38
CA PRO A 16 -13.66 -12.91 9.36
C PRO A 16 -13.82 -14.41 9.63
N TRP A 17 -13.15 -15.26 8.85
CA TRP A 17 -13.28 -16.72 8.90
C TRP A 17 -12.28 -17.44 9.81
N SER A 18 -11.26 -16.75 10.32
CA SER A 18 -10.20 -17.38 11.12
C SER A 18 -10.55 -17.58 12.60
N TYR A 19 -11.66 -17.05 13.08
CA TYR A 19 -12.10 -17.15 14.49
C TYR A 19 -13.49 -17.79 14.63
N TRP A 20 -13.58 -19.07 14.36
CA TRP A 20 -14.73 -19.87 14.74
C TRP A 20 -14.47 -20.45 16.12
N PRO A 21 -14.82 -19.80 17.22
CA PRO A 21 -15.93 -20.19 18.09
C PRO A 21 -16.69 -19.05 18.78
N ASN A 22 -16.38 -17.79 18.55
CA ASN A 22 -17.06 -16.67 19.22
C ASN A 22 -17.97 -15.88 18.27
N TRP A 23 -19.16 -16.40 17.99
CA TRP A 23 -20.14 -15.76 17.13
C TRP A 23 -20.38 -14.26 17.49
N TRP A 24 -20.58 -13.94 18.78
CA TRP A 24 -20.88 -12.58 19.20
C TRP A 24 -19.74 -11.59 18.95
N SER A 25 -18.49 -12.01 19.08
CA SER A 25 -17.34 -11.15 18.73
C SER A 25 -17.24 -10.96 17.22
N ASN A 26 -17.59 -11.98 16.42
CA ASN A 26 -17.58 -11.90 14.96
C ASN A 26 -18.64 -10.92 14.43
N ILE A 27 -19.83 -10.87 15.03
CA ILE A 27 -20.88 -9.91 14.66
C ILE A 27 -20.42 -8.47 14.95
N LYS A 28 -19.86 -8.21 16.14
CA LYS A 28 -19.33 -6.88 16.47
C LYS A 28 -18.18 -6.45 15.53
N GLN A 29 -17.31 -7.40 15.18
CA GLN A 29 -16.24 -7.17 14.23
C GLN A 29 -16.79 -6.86 12.84
N PHE A 30 -17.80 -7.60 12.36
CA PHE A 30 -18.46 -7.37 11.08
C PHE A 30 -19.02 -5.94 10.98
N PHE A 31 -19.77 -5.48 11.99
CA PHE A 31 -20.30 -4.11 12.00
C PHE A 31 -19.19 -3.06 12.04
N ARG A 32 -18.09 -3.34 12.75
CA ARG A 32 -16.92 -2.46 12.78
C ARG A 32 -16.25 -2.37 11.40
N HIS A 33 -16.04 -3.50 10.73
CA HIS A 33 -15.48 -3.53 9.38
C HIS A 33 -16.40 -2.86 8.37
N PHE A 34 -17.72 -3.06 8.49
CA PHE A 34 -18.69 -2.35 7.65
C PHE A 34 -18.62 -0.83 7.87
N LYS A 35 -18.55 -0.38 9.12
CA LYS A 35 -18.34 1.05 9.45
C LYS A 35 -17.07 1.59 8.78
N TRP A 36 -15.95 0.86 8.88
CA TRP A 36 -14.68 1.28 8.29
C TRP A 36 -14.74 1.31 6.77
N ALA A 37 -15.35 0.32 6.13
CA ALA A 37 -15.55 0.32 4.69
C ALA A 37 -16.41 1.51 4.23
N TRP A 38 -17.46 1.82 4.98
CA TRP A 38 -18.32 2.97 4.74
C TRP A 38 -17.56 4.30 4.92
N GLN A 39 -16.75 4.43 5.95
CA GLN A 39 -15.92 5.61 6.16
C GLN A 39 -14.94 5.80 4.98
N ARG A 40 -14.26 4.74 4.52
CA ARG A 40 -13.38 4.81 3.35
C ARG A 40 -14.11 5.20 2.09
N ALA A 41 -15.33 4.70 1.88
CA ALA A 41 -16.12 5.06 0.71
C ALA A 41 -16.51 6.56 0.67
N ILE A 42 -16.74 7.19 1.84
CA ILE A 42 -17.17 8.59 1.92
C ILE A 42 -15.99 9.55 2.10
N LYS A 43 -15.02 9.21 2.96
CA LYS A 43 -13.94 10.10 3.39
C LYS A 43 -12.60 9.80 2.71
N GLY A 44 -12.48 8.64 2.04
CA GLY A 44 -11.21 8.12 1.53
C GLY A 44 -10.35 7.39 2.57
N TYR A 45 -10.67 7.49 3.86
CA TYR A 45 -9.97 6.83 4.98
C TYR A 45 -10.94 6.45 6.09
N CYS A 46 -10.55 5.55 6.99
CA CYS A 46 -11.31 5.18 8.17
C CYS A 46 -10.54 5.44 9.47
N ASP A 47 -11.21 5.30 10.61
CA ASP A 47 -10.59 5.53 11.92
C ASP A 47 -9.38 4.62 12.16
N TYR A 48 -9.38 3.38 11.63
CA TYR A 48 -8.25 2.45 11.74
C TYR A 48 -7.03 2.92 10.93
N ASP A 49 -7.24 3.50 9.75
CA ASP A 49 -6.16 3.98 8.88
C ASP A 49 -5.35 5.11 9.53
N CYS A 50 -5.99 5.87 10.46
CA CYS A 50 -5.30 6.90 11.22
C CYS A 50 -4.30 6.34 12.26
N PHE A 51 -4.50 5.10 12.73
CA PHE A 51 -3.57 4.45 13.66
C PHE A 51 -2.42 3.74 12.94
N ALA A 52 -2.68 3.23 11.73
CA ALA A 52 -1.70 2.55 10.88
C ALA A 52 -1.56 3.32 9.55
N LEU A 53 -1.18 4.59 9.65
CA LEU A 53 -1.15 5.50 8.51
C LEU A 53 -0.08 5.09 7.50
N ASP A 54 1.05 4.62 7.98
CA ASP A 54 2.14 4.06 7.21
C ASP A 54 1.69 2.85 6.37
N ASP A 55 1.05 1.87 7.01
CA ASP A 55 0.50 0.67 6.35
C ASP A 55 -0.59 1.05 5.32
N TYR A 56 -1.44 2.03 5.65
CA TYR A 56 -2.45 2.54 4.72
C TYR A 56 -1.83 3.18 3.47
N TYR A 57 -0.83 4.05 3.63
CA TYR A 57 -0.17 4.70 2.50
C TYR A 57 0.65 3.73 1.66
N LEU A 58 1.34 2.78 2.27
CA LEU A 58 2.10 1.76 1.55
C LEU A 58 1.22 0.83 0.71
N LYS A 59 -0.04 0.70 1.04
CA LYS A 59 -1.02 -0.04 0.22
C LYS A 59 -1.72 0.83 -0.82
N LEU A 60 -2.00 2.08 -0.46
CA LEU A 60 -2.73 3.00 -1.34
C LEU A 60 -1.86 3.54 -2.48
N LEU A 61 -0.66 4.04 -2.15
CA LEU A 61 0.22 4.71 -3.13
C LEU A 61 0.62 3.79 -4.30
N PRO A 62 1.15 2.58 -4.09
CA PRO A 62 1.51 1.73 -5.22
C PRO A 62 0.33 1.41 -6.13
N ALA A 63 -0.83 1.14 -5.53
CA ALA A 63 -2.02 0.80 -6.29
C ALA A 63 -2.54 2.00 -7.12
N THR A 64 -2.49 3.21 -6.57
CA THR A 64 -2.89 4.42 -7.29
C THR A 64 -1.88 4.78 -8.38
N LEU A 65 -0.57 4.65 -8.13
CA LEU A 65 0.47 4.86 -9.12
C LEU A 65 0.38 3.88 -10.29
N LEU A 66 0.12 2.59 -10.02
CA LEU A 66 -0.09 1.59 -11.07
C LEU A 66 -1.33 1.89 -11.89
N SER A 67 -2.43 2.31 -11.23
CA SER A 67 -3.64 2.73 -11.93
C SER A 67 -3.40 3.97 -12.79
N LEU A 68 -2.63 4.93 -12.30
CA LEU A 68 -2.22 6.11 -13.06
C LEU A 68 -1.42 5.69 -14.29
N ALA A 69 -0.40 4.85 -14.14
CA ALA A 69 0.43 4.37 -15.26
C ALA A 69 -0.37 3.60 -16.32
N GLU A 70 -1.48 2.95 -15.95
CA GLU A 70 -2.31 2.17 -16.88
C GLU A 70 -3.38 3.01 -17.60
N ASN A 71 -3.89 4.05 -16.95
CA ASN A 71 -5.06 4.80 -17.41
C ASN A 71 -4.75 6.22 -17.87
N SER A 72 -3.53 6.73 -17.69
CA SER A 72 -3.16 8.06 -18.19
C SER A 72 -3.16 8.13 -19.72
N HIS A 73 -3.52 9.27 -20.23
CA HIS A 73 -3.53 9.60 -21.66
C HIS A 73 -2.40 10.59 -22.03
N GLY A 74 -1.74 11.17 -21.04
CA GLY A 74 -0.64 12.11 -21.18
C GLY A 74 0.60 11.70 -20.39
N TYR A 75 1.69 12.39 -20.63
CA TYR A 75 2.94 12.26 -19.87
C TYR A 75 3.74 13.56 -19.91
N PRO A 76 4.57 13.84 -18.89
CA PRO A 76 5.41 15.03 -18.90
C PRO A 76 6.50 14.98 -19.98
N ASP A 77 6.68 16.07 -20.71
CA ASP A 77 7.65 16.19 -21.83
C ASP A 77 9.07 15.77 -21.45
N LYS A 78 9.47 15.91 -20.19
CA LYS A 78 10.80 15.51 -19.68
C LYS A 78 11.14 14.04 -19.90
N TYR A 79 10.15 13.17 -20.08
CA TYR A 79 10.35 11.73 -20.31
C TYR A 79 10.53 11.37 -21.79
N GLY A 80 10.18 12.27 -22.70
CA GLY A 80 10.34 12.09 -24.15
C GLY A 80 9.42 11.02 -24.76
N ALA A 81 8.99 10.01 -24.00
CA ALA A 81 8.08 8.96 -24.43
C ALA A 81 7.19 8.49 -23.29
N PHE A 82 5.96 8.09 -23.62
CA PHE A 82 4.96 7.63 -22.66
C PHE A 82 5.44 6.38 -21.89
N GLU A 83 6.09 5.46 -22.59
CA GLU A 83 6.61 4.22 -22.02
C GLU A 83 7.69 4.47 -20.96
N ASN A 84 8.51 5.49 -21.13
CA ASN A 84 9.53 5.87 -20.16
C ASN A 84 8.90 6.36 -18.87
N TRP A 85 7.89 7.21 -18.97
CA TRP A 85 7.14 7.71 -17.83
C TRP A 85 6.39 6.56 -17.11
N GLN A 86 5.70 5.69 -17.85
CA GLN A 86 5.03 4.52 -17.27
C GLN A 86 6.02 3.62 -16.53
N THR A 87 7.19 3.40 -17.11
CA THR A 87 8.25 2.58 -16.50
C THR A 87 8.69 3.19 -15.17
N LYS A 88 8.88 4.51 -15.14
CA LYS A 88 9.27 5.24 -13.93
C LYS A 88 8.22 5.13 -12.83
N ILE A 89 6.96 5.34 -13.16
CA ILE A 89 5.86 5.23 -12.20
C ILE A 89 5.75 3.78 -11.65
N ARG A 90 5.90 2.77 -12.51
CA ARG A 90 5.91 1.36 -12.09
C ARG A 90 7.12 1.04 -11.21
N GLU A 91 8.30 1.60 -11.48
CA GLU A 91 9.49 1.45 -10.64
C GLU A 91 9.21 1.96 -9.21
N ILE A 92 8.65 3.17 -9.07
CA ILE A 92 8.29 3.76 -7.78
C ILE A 92 7.27 2.86 -7.05
N ALA A 93 6.20 2.44 -7.74
CA ALA A 93 5.18 1.58 -7.16
C ALA A 93 5.76 0.24 -6.68
N THR A 94 6.66 -0.37 -7.46
CA THR A 94 7.30 -1.63 -7.10
C THR A 94 8.17 -1.50 -5.85
N MET A 95 8.95 -0.42 -5.72
CA MET A 95 9.78 -0.18 -4.52
C MET A 95 8.92 -0.07 -3.26
N LEU A 96 7.79 0.65 -3.34
CA LEU A 96 6.88 0.78 -2.21
C LEU A 96 6.15 -0.54 -1.89
N GLU A 97 5.77 -1.33 -2.92
CA GLU A 97 5.20 -2.68 -2.71
C GLU A 97 6.21 -3.65 -2.09
N GLU A 98 7.48 -3.56 -2.45
CA GLU A 98 8.55 -4.39 -1.87
C GLU A 98 8.80 -4.00 -0.41
N ALA A 99 8.78 -2.71 -0.10
CA ALA A 99 8.89 -2.24 1.28
C ALA A 99 7.71 -2.70 2.15
N ASP A 100 6.48 -2.73 1.60
CA ASP A 100 5.29 -3.23 2.32
C ASP A 100 5.40 -4.74 2.66
N LYS A 101 6.07 -5.52 1.81
CA LYS A 101 6.27 -6.96 2.04
C LYS A 101 7.27 -7.28 3.15
N ILE A 102 8.14 -6.33 3.49
CA ILE A 102 9.11 -6.50 4.58
C ILE A 102 8.40 -6.18 5.90
N ASP A 103 8.11 -7.21 6.69
CA ASP A 103 7.57 -7.07 8.05
C ASP A 103 8.59 -7.58 9.08
N PRO A 104 9.43 -6.69 9.65
CA PRO A 104 10.44 -7.09 10.63
C PRO A 104 9.85 -7.70 11.90
N ILE A 105 8.61 -7.34 12.26
CA ILE A 105 7.95 -7.82 13.48
C ILE A 105 7.42 -9.25 13.28
N MET A 106 6.76 -9.53 12.17
CA MET A 106 6.27 -10.88 11.86
C MET A 106 7.42 -11.86 11.63
N ASP A 107 8.50 -11.41 11.02
CA ASP A 107 9.70 -12.19 10.77
C ASP A 107 10.56 -12.39 12.04
N SER A 108 10.38 -11.58 13.09
CA SER A 108 11.18 -11.62 14.34
C SER A 108 10.96 -12.86 15.19
N THR A 109 9.88 -13.62 14.98
CA THR A 109 9.54 -14.81 15.79
C THR A 109 10.53 -15.97 15.65
N SER A 110 11.36 -15.95 14.61
CA SER A 110 12.34 -17.03 14.31
C SER A 110 13.74 -16.52 14.00
N LYS A 111 13.99 -15.19 14.05
CA LYS A 111 15.24 -14.56 13.63
C LYS A 111 16.00 -13.93 14.80
N ASN A 112 17.31 -13.83 14.65
CA ASN A 112 18.17 -13.11 15.58
C ASN A 112 17.95 -11.60 15.46
N PHE A 113 18.28 -10.84 16.50
CA PHE A 113 18.12 -9.40 16.54
C PHE A 113 18.81 -8.67 15.36
N GLU A 114 20.00 -9.13 14.99
CA GLU A 114 20.76 -8.56 13.84
C GLU A 114 20.01 -8.72 12.50
N GLU A 115 19.37 -9.88 12.27
CA GLU A 115 18.59 -10.12 11.05
C GLU A 115 17.34 -9.21 10.98
N VAL A 116 16.71 -8.95 12.12
CA VAL A 116 15.57 -8.01 12.21
C VAL A 116 16.02 -6.58 11.90
N GLU A 117 17.17 -6.17 12.42
CA GLU A 117 17.74 -4.85 12.16
C GLU A 117 18.11 -4.68 10.67
N ASP A 118 18.66 -5.70 10.05
CA ASP A 118 19.00 -5.67 8.62
C ASP A 118 17.76 -5.60 7.73
N LEU A 119 16.67 -6.30 8.09
CA LEU A 119 15.39 -6.19 7.41
C LEU A 119 14.81 -4.77 7.55
N GLN A 120 14.89 -4.18 8.73
CA GLN A 120 14.43 -2.82 8.95
C GLN A 120 15.24 -1.83 8.09
N LYS A 121 16.57 -1.94 8.06
CA LYS A 121 17.43 -1.12 7.20
C LYS A 121 17.07 -1.27 5.72
N ALA A 122 16.83 -2.50 5.26
CA ALA A 122 16.43 -2.76 3.88
C ALA A 122 15.09 -2.10 3.54
N LYS A 123 14.11 -2.20 4.44
CA LYS A 123 12.81 -1.52 4.31
C LYS A 123 12.99 0.00 4.23
N ASP A 124 13.78 0.58 5.13
CA ASP A 124 14.03 2.03 5.19
C ASP A 124 14.70 2.55 3.91
N ILE A 125 15.64 1.79 3.35
CA ILE A 125 16.31 2.12 2.07
C ILE A 125 15.29 2.14 0.92
N LEU A 126 14.44 1.12 0.81
CA LEU A 126 13.42 1.04 -0.23
C LEU A 126 12.40 2.18 -0.11
N LEU A 127 11.92 2.45 1.11
CA LEU A 127 11.00 3.53 1.40
C LEU A 127 11.61 4.88 1.02
N LYS A 128 12.82 5.16 1.51
CA LYS A 128 13.48 6.42 1.22
C LYS A 128 13.64 6.62 -0.29
N ARG A 129 14.15 5.62 -1.00
CA ARG A 129 14.33 5.71 -2.45
C ARG A 129 13.00 5.87 -3.19
N GLY A 130 11.98 5.12 -2.83
CA GLY A 130 10.64 5.22 -3.43
C GLY A 130 10.02 6.61 -3.23
N PHE A 131 10.13 7.17 -2.01
CA PHE A 131 9.62 8.51 -1.73
C PHE A 131 10.47 9.62 -2.35
N ASP A 132 11.80 9.49 -2.41
CA ASP A 132 12.67 10.47 -3.09
C ASP A 132 12.27 10.58 -4.57
N LEU A 133 12.11 9.44 -5.26
CA LEU A 133 11.67 9.42 -6.65
C LEU A 133 10.23 9.94 -6.81
N LEU A 134 9.34 9.62 -5.89
CA LEU A 134 7.98 10.15 -5.89
C LEU A 134 7.97 11.68 -5.74
N CYS A 135 8.81 12.23 -4.86
CA CYS A 135 8.93 13.68 -4.67
C CYS A 135 9.46 14.39 -5.91
N GLU A 136 10.43 13.79 -6.62
CA GLU A 136 10.96 14.35 -7.88
C GLU A 136 9.87 14.52 -8.95
N ASP A 137 8.92 13.60 -8.97
CA ASP A 137 7.87 13.53 -9.97
C ASP A 137 6.49 13.95 -9.46
N PHE A 138 6.37 14.37 -8.22
CA PHE A 138 5.09 14.61 -7.57
C PHE A 138 4.18 15.56 -8.33
N TRP A 139 4.74 16.66 -8.86
CA TRP A 139 3.98 17.65 -9.63
C TRP A 139 3.70 17.22 -11.08
N HIS A 140 4.17 16.06 -11.47
CA HIS A 140 3.99 15.48 -12.80
C HIS A 140 3.16 14.19 -12.79
N LEU A 141 2.47 13.90 -11.67
CA LEU A 141 1.59 12.74 -11.50
C LEU A 141 0.16 12.97 -12.01
N TRP A 142 -0.10 14.10 -12.61
CA TRP A 142 -1.41 14.42 -13.19
C TRP A 142 -1.38 14.25 -14.72
N ASP A 143 -2.54 13.97 -15.28
CA ASP A 143 -2.77 13.73 -16.70
C ASP A 143 -3.15 15.04 -17.43
#